data_b130a1818a1c584d902d5b8bedeb0144
#
_entry.id   b130a1818a1c584d902d5b8bedeb0144
#
_cell.length_a   1.000
_cell.length_b   1.000
_cell.length_c   1.000
_cell.angle_alpha   90.00
_cell.angle_beta   90.00
_cell.angle_gamma   90.00
#
_symmetry.space_group_name_H-M   'P 1'
#
loop_
_entity.id
_entity.type
_entity.pdbx_description
1 polymer ?
#
loop_
_entity_poly.entity_id
_entity_poly.type
_entity_poly.pdbx_seq_one_letter_code
_entity_poly.pdbx_strand_id
1 'polypeptide(L)'
;EGAGVIVDDGTLLEYRLPMEGGRRPDVLVLENGVVVILEFKGKERWEISDVDQAIGYKRDLVNYHSICQDGQHPVHAILVMTRRREPHSEKDGVFISGPDDLPELLALLTQESDYPSLDADHFLKGEYLPLPSLIKAAKLHFLHSDLPTIRRASANTDPAYDRAQQIIK
;
A
#
# COMPACT_ATOMS: atom_id res chain seq x y z
N GLU A 1 -11.25 -10.84 3.18
CA GLU A 1 -10.00 -11.60 3.07
C GLU A 1 -9.30 -11.15 1.79
N GLY A 2 -8.08 -10.61 1.95
CA GLY A 2 -7.20 -10.34 0.83
C GLY A 2 -6.82 -11.67 0.17
N ALA A 3 -7.04 -11.81 -1.12
CA ALA A 3 -6.63 -13.00 -1.86
C ALA A 3 -5.40 -12.64 -2.68
N GLY A 4 -4.26 -13.24 -2.36
CA GLY A 4 -3.03 -13.20 -3.15
C GLY A 4 -2.53 -14.62 -3.38
N VAL A 5 -1.62 -14.79 -4.31
CA VAL A 5 -0.95 -16.08 -4.55
C VAL A 5 0.38 -16.06 -3.81
N ILE A 6 0.54 -16.92 -2.81
CA ILE A 6 1.81 -17.11 -2.13
C ILE A 6 2.75 -17.87 -3.07
N VAL A 7 3.92 -17.29 -3.35
CA VAL A 7 4.98 -17.94 -4.14
C VAL A 7 5.98 -18.60 -3.20
N ASP A 8 6.36 -17.89 -2.15
CA ASP A 8 7.24 -18.34 -1.08
C ASP A 8 6.91 -17.57 0.22
N ASP A 9 7.66 -17.80 1.27
CA ASP A 9 7.43 -17.20 2.59
C ASP A 9 7.48 -15.65 2.57
N GLY A 10 8.15 -15.05 1.59
CA GLY A 10 8.35 -13.60 1.48
C GLY A 10 7.68 -12.95 0.26
N THR A 11 6.94 -13.71 -0.58
CA THR A 11 6.44 -13.16 -1.86
C THR A 11 4.98 -13.48 -2.09
N LEU A 12 4.19 -12.42 -2.30
CA LEU A 12 2.77 -12.50 -2.69
C LEU A 12 2.56 -11.87 -4.06
N LEU A 13 1.86 -12.59 -4.95
CA LEU A 13 1.43 -12.07 -6.25
C LEU A 13 -0.02 -11.66 -6.21
N GLU A 14 -0.34 -10.60 -6.95
CA GLU A 14 -1.72 -10.19 -7.22
C GLU A 14 -2.56 -10.02 -5.94
N TYR A 15 -1.97 -9.44 -4.89
CA TYR A 15 -2.66 -9.22 -3.63
C TYR A 15 -3.84 -8.28 -3.82
N ARG A 16 -5.06 -8.80 -3.75
CA ARG A 16 -6.26 -8.01 -3.91
C ARG A 16 -6.53 -7.18 -2.65
N LEU A 17 -6.53 -5.86 -2.80
CA LEU A 17 -6.96 -4.95 -1.75
C LEU A 17 -8.47 -5.11 -1.51
N PRO A 18 -8.89 -5.55 -0.31
CA PRO A 18 -10.29 -5.77 -0.03
C PRO A 18 -11.10 -4.48 -0.17
N MET A 19 -12.27 -4.56 -0.82
CA MET A 19 -13.22 -3.45 -1.02
C MET A 19 -12.71 -2.26 -1.88
N GLU A 20 -11.53 -2.35 -2.48
CA GLU A 20 -10.92 -1.30 -3.31
C GLU A 20 -11.20 -1.49 -4.82
N GLY A 21 -12.37 -2.05 -5.18
CA GLY A 21 -12.79 -2.15 -6.57
C GLY A 21 -11.95 -3.12 -7.43
N GLY A 22 -11.25 -4.06 -6.81
CA GLY A 22 -10.40 -5.04 -7.50
C GLY A 22 -8.97 -4.54 -7.74
N ARG A 23 -8.59 -3.41 -7.15
CA ARG A 23 -7.21 -2.93 -7.16
C ARG A 23 -6.29 -3.95 -6.51
N ARG A 24 -5.15 -4.18 -7.13
CA ARG A 24 -4.17 -5.17 -6.68
C ARG A 24 -2.78 -4.78 -7.17
N PRO A 25 -1.79 -4.66 -6.30
CA PRO A 25 -0.39 -4.59 -6.71
C PRO A 25 0.04 -5.92 -7.34
N ASP A 26 0.95 -5.85 -8.30
CA ASP A 26 1.43 -7.03 -9.00
C ASP A 26 2.18 -7.99 -8.05
N VAL A 27 3.09 -7.43 -7.23
CA VAL A 27 3.89 -8.21 -6.26
C VAL A 27 4.03 -7.44 -4.95
N LEU A 28 3.95 -8.17 -3.83
CA LEU A 28 4.45 -7.73 -2.53
C LEU A 28 5.66 -8.59 -2.15
N VAL A 29 6.75 -7.94 -1.80
CA VAL A 29 7.93 -8.57 -1.21
C VAL A 29 7.94 -8.26 0.28
N LEU A 30 8.05 -9.29 1.11
CA LEU A 30 8.07 -9.23 2.56
C LEU A 30 9.45 -9.74 3.02
N GLU A 31 10.32 -8.84 3.39
CA GLU A 31 11.69 -9.21 3.74
C GLU A 31 12.20 -8.35 4.90
N ASN A 32 12.80 -8.98 5.89
CA ASN A 32 13.35 -8.31 7.08
C ASN A 32 12.33 -7.38 7.77
N GLY A 33 11.04 -7.75 7.77
CA GLY A 33 9.99 -6.94 8.35
C GLY A 33 9.57 -5.70 7.52
N VAL A 34 10.08 -5.58 6.31
CA VAL A 34 9.74 -4.51 5.36
C VAL A 34 8.77 -5.03 4.30
N VAL A 35 7.80 -4.22 3.93
CA VAL A 35 6.85 -4.51 2.84
C VAL A 35 7.23 -3.69 1.63
N VAL A 36 7.56 -4.34 0.51
CA VAL A 36 7.86 -3.65 -0.75
C VAL A 36 6.82 -4.00 -1.80
N ILE A 37 6.14 -2.99 -2.31
CA ILE A 37 5.18 -3.10 -3.41
C ILE A 37 5.94 -2.97 -4.72
N LEU A 38 5.79 -3.94 -5.62
CA LEU A 38 6.27 -3.83 -7.00
C LEU A 38 5.09 -3.73 -7.94
N GLU A 39 5.10 -2.70 -8.76
CA GLU A 39 4.14 -2.48 -9.85
C GLU A 39 4.89 -2.46 -11.17
N PHE A 40 4.54 -3.34 -12.11
CA PHE A 40 5.26 -3.51 -13.37
C PHE A 40 4.59 -2.79 -14.52
N LYS A 41 5.38 -2.10 -15.33
CA LYS A 41 4.90 -1.42 -16.56
C LYS A 41 5.78 -1.81 -17.76
N GLY A 42 5.15 -2.29 -18.82
CA GLY A 42 5.79 -2.75 -20.06
C GLY A 42 6.34 -1.61 -20.95
N LYS A 43 6.84 -0.53 -20.36
CA LYS A 43 7.31 0.68 -21.06
C LYS A 43 8.65 1.18 -20.50
N GLU A 44 9.27 2.11 -21.19
CA GLU A 44 10.56 2.70 -20.82
C GLU A 44 10.40 3.89 -19.87
N ARG A 45 9.40 4.74 -20.15
CA ARG A 45 9.14 5.97 -19.39
C ARG A 45 7.83 5.85 -18.61
N TRP A 46 7.84 6.34 -17.40
CA TRP A 46 6.67 6.41 -16.55
C TRP A 46 5.78 7.62 -16.87
N GLU A 47 4.54 7.52 -16.49
CA GLU A 47 3.55 8.59 -16.51
C GLU A 47 3.09 8.89 -15.08
N ILE A 48 2.54 10.09 -14.86
CA ILE A 48 2.03 10.48 -13.53
C ILE A 48 1.02 9.46 -13.00
N SER A 49 0.16 8.94 -13.86
CA SER A 49 -0.83 7.91 -13.49
C SER A 49 -0.21 6.61 -12.96
N ASP A 50 0.99 6.23 -13.44
CA ASP A 50 1.70 5.05 -12.94
C ASP A 50 2.21 5.28 -11.52
N VAL A 51 2.77 6.48 -11.29
CA VAL A 51 3.24 6.90 -9.96
C VAL A 51 2.08 7.02 -8.99
N ASP A 52 0.98 7.66 -9.39
CA ASP A 52 -0.24 7.79 -8.58
C ASP A 52 -0.82 6.43 -8.19
N GLN A 53 -0.76 5.45 -9.08
CA GLN A 53 -1.20 4.09 -8.79
C GLN A 53 -0.34 3.46 -7.67
N ALA A 54 0.98 3.55 -7.76
CA ALA A 54 1.91 3.02 -6.77
C ALA A 54 1.78 3.76 -5.42
N ILE A 55 1.65 5.08 -5.43
CA ILE A 55 1.34 5.89 -4.23
C ILE A 55 0.04 5.40 -3.60
N GLY A 56 -0.99 5.16 -4.42
CA GLY A 56 -2.27 4.69 -3.95
C GLY A 56 -2.16 3.36 -3.21
N TYR A 57 -1.44 2.39 -3.74
CA TYR A 57 -1.22 1.11 -3.06
C TYR A 57 -0.48 1.26 -1.73
N LYS A 58 0.62 2.02 -1.72
CA LYS A 58 1.38 2.32 -0.50
C LYS A 58 0.50 2.96 0.56
N ARG A 59 -0.22 4.00 0.19
CA ARG A 59 -1.16 4.72 1.09
C ARG A 59 -2.21 3.76 1.66
N ASP A 60 -2.80 2.91 0.82
CA ASP A 60 -3.89 2.04 1.22
C ASP A 60 -3.40 0.94 2.18
N LEU A 61 -2.21 0.38 1.96
CA LEU A 61 -1.60 -0.57 2.91
C LEU A 61 -1.26 0.12 4.24
N VAL A 62 -0.58 1.25 4.22
CA VAL A 62 -0.19 1.99 5.44
C VAL A 62 -1.41 2.40 6.26
N ASN A 63 -2.49 2.81 5.62
CA ASN A 63 -3.66 3.32 6.34
C ASN A 63 -4.64 2.24 6.76
N TYR A 64 -4.74 1.13 6.01
CA TYR A 64 -5.84 0.20 6.17
C TYR A 64 -5.46 -1.23 6.50
N HIS A 65 -4.19 -1.62 6.31
CA HIS A 65 -3.71 -2.96 6.64
C HIS A 65 -3.11 -2.99 8.05
N SER A 66 -3.65 -3.82 8.94
CA SER A 66 -3.27 -3.82 10.36
C SER A 66 -1.78 -4.07 10.60
N ILE A 67 -1.13 -4.85 9.74
CA ILE A 67 0.31 -5.14 9.82
C ILE A 67 1.16 -3.91 9.46
N CYS A 68 0.69 -3.06 8.55
CA CYS A 68 1.43 -1.89 8.06
C CYS A 68 1.13 -0.61 8.83
N GLN A 69 0.12 -0.63 9.71
CA GLN A 69 -0.25 0.53 10.52
C GLN A 69 0.77 0.81 11.62
N ASP A 70 0.78 2.06 12.09
CA ASP A 70 1.59 2.51 13.23
C ASP A 70 3.11 2.34 13.06
N GLY A 71 3.57 2.16 11.80
CA GLY A 71 5.01 2.08 11.48
C GLY A 71 5.69 0.80 11.95
N GLN A 72 4.92 -0.24 12.32
CA GLN A 72 5.49 -1.53 12.74
C GLN A 72 6.25 -2.21 11.60
N HIS A 73 5.77 -2.02 10.36
CA HIS A 73 6.39 -2.54 9.15
C HIS A 73 6.43 -1.43 8.09
N PRO A 74 7.62 -0.93 7.71
CA PRO A 74 7.74 0.07 6.66
C PRO A 74 7.19 -0.44 5.34
N VAL A 75 6.53 0.44 4.58
CA VAL A 75 5.99 0.13 3.26
C VAL A 75 6.69 0.99 2.22
N HIS A 76 7.34 0.37 1.26
CA HIS A 76 7.93 1.02 0.10
C HIS A 76 7.16 0.65 -1.17
N ALA A 77 7.21 1.51 -2.18
CA ALA A 77 6.65 1.23 -3.49
C ALA A 77 7.72 1.44 -4.56
N ILE A 78 7.84 0.48 -5.46
CA ILE A 78 8.73 0.51 -6.61
C ILE A 78 7.88 0.34 -7.86
N LEU A 79 7.96 1.32 -8.76
CA LEU A 79 7.45 1.24 -10.11
C LEU A 79 8.52 0.65 -11.01
N VAL A 80 8.33 -0.58 -11.45
CA VAL A 80 9.30 -1.32 -12.28
C VAL A 80 8.99 -1.11 -13.74
N MET A 81 9.81 -0.31 -14.42
CA MET A 81 9.71 -0.02 -15.84
C MET A 81 10.52 -1.05 -16.63
N THR A 82 9.88 -2.09 -17.16
CA THR A 82 10.60 -3.27 -17.68
C THR A 82 11.52 -3.00 -18.88
N ARG A 83 11.37 -1.83 -19.54
CA ARG A 83 12.23 -1.41 -20.66
C ARG A 83 13.21 -0.30 -20.28
N ARG A 84 13.21 0.17 -19.03
CA ARG A 84 14.10 1.22 -18.54
C ARG A 84 15.52 0.68 -18.39
N ARG A 85 16.50 1.50 -18.81
CA ARG A 85 17.93 1.23 -18.69
C ARG A 85 18.67 2.30 -17.89
N GLU A 86 17.97 3.37 -17.51
CA GLU A 86 18.54 4.41 -16.68
C GLU A 86 18.56 3.97 -15.21
N PRO A 87 19.49 4.48 -14.41
CA PRO A 87 19.54 4.23 -12.98
C PRO A 87 18.20 4.53 -12.31
N HIS A 88 17.96 3.91 -11.17
CA HIS A 88 16.74 4.17 -10.40
C HIS A 88 16.65 5.64 -9.97
N SER A 89 15.45 6.10 -9.78
CA SER A 89 15.14 7.46 -9.34
C SER A 89 13.95 7.41 -8.38
N GLU A 90 13.66 8.52 -7.73
CA GLU A 90 12.51 8.63 -6.84
C GLU A 90 11.60 9.77 -7.30
N LYS A 91 10.31 9.55 -7.21
CA LYS A 91 9.27 10.54 -7.45
C LYS A 91 8.14 10.39 -6.43
N ASP A 92 7.93 11.43 -5.63
CA ASP A 92 6.83 11.52 -4.63
C ASP A 92 6.77 10.31 -3.68
N GLY A 93 7.93 9.79 -3.25
CA GLY A 93 8.06 8.66 -2.33
C GLY A 93 7.85 7.28 -2.99
N VAL A 94 7.86 7.22 -4.32
CA VAL A 94 7.88 5.99 -5.12
C VAL A 94 9.21 5.88 -5.83
N PHE A 95 9.88 4.75 -5.69
CA PHE A 95 11.08 4.44 -6.44
C PHE A 95 10.70 3.99 -7.85
N ILE A 96 11.49 4.41 -8.84
CA ILE A 96 11.29 4.06 -10.24
C ILE A 96 12.55 3.35 -10.70
N SER A 97 12.45 2.07 -11.04
CA SER A 97 13.59 1.22 -11.36
C SER A 97 13.42 0.52 -12.71
N GLY A 98 14.52 0.19 -13.33
CA GLY A 98 14.58 -0.82 -14.39
C GLY A 98 14.85 -2.20 -13.81
N PRO A 99 14.82 -3.27 -14.65
CA PRO A 99 15.10 -4.63 -14.19
C PRO A 99 16.53 -4.81 -13.65
N ASP A 100 17.49 -4.08 -14.22
CA ASP A 100 18.90 -4.23 -13.91
C ASP A 100 19.24 -3.69 -12.51
N ASP A 101 18.58 -2.61 -12.07
CA ASP A 101 18.78 -1.98 -10.75
C ASP A 101 17.86 -2.55 -9.66
N LEU A 102 16.82 -3.27 -10.03
CA LEU A 102 15.80 -3.73 -9.09
C LEU A 102 16.37 -4.59 -7.94
N PRO A 103 17.28 -5.55 -8.18
CA PRO A 103 17.84 -6.37 -7.10
C PRO A 103 18.61 -5.54 -6.07
N GLU A 104 19.43 -4.58 -6.52
CA GLU A 104 20.20 -3.71 -5.64
C GLU A 104 19.28 -2.79 -4.81
N LEU A 105 18.27 -2.23 -5.46
CA LEU A 105 17.28 -1.37 -4.80
C LEU A 105 16.46 -2.15 -3.76
N LEU A 106 16.03 -3.37 -4.07
CA LEU A 106 15.36 -4.24 -3.11
C LEU A 106 16.25 -4.52 -1.90
N ALA A 107 17.50 -4.95 -2.12
CA ALA A 107 18.46 -5.21 -1.05
C ALA A 107 18.71 -3.96 -0.19
N LEU A 108 18.74 -2.77 -0.79
CA LEU A 108 18.89 -1.51 -0.06
C LEU A 108 17.67 -1.22 0.84
N LEU A 109 16.45 -1.42 0.33
CA LEU A 109 15.23 -1.10 1.06
C LEU A 109 14.89 -2.14 2.14
N THR A 110 15.36 -3.39 1.97
CA THR A 110 15.11 -4.50 2.88
C THR A 110 16.35 -4.88 3.71
N GLN A 111 17.31 -3.95 3.90
CA GLN A 111 18.46 -4.18 4.77
C GLN A 111 18.01 -4.64 6.16
N GLU A 112 18.85 -5.40 6.84
CA GLU A 112 18.60 -5.85 8.22
C GLU A 112 18.08 -4.70 9.07
N SER A 113 16.92 -4.89 9.64
CA SER A 113 16.21 -3.90 10.45
C SER A 113 15.81 -4.49 11.79
N ASP A 114 15.54 -3.64 12.77
CA ASP A 114 14.99 -4.06 14.07
C ASP A 114 13.48 -4.39 14.01
N TYR A 115 12.90 -4.46 12.81
CA TYR A 115 11.49 -4.80 12.66
C TYR A 115 11.26 -6.31 12.84
N PRO A 116 10.09 -6.70 13.40
CA PRO A 116 9.74 -8.11 13.52
C PRO A 116 9.74 -8.81 12.16
N SER A 117 10.11 -10.10 12.13
CA SER A 117 10.00 -10.91 10.92
C SER A 117 8.56 -10.96 10.43
N LEU A 118 8.38 -10.84 9.14
CA LEU A 118 7.08 -10.85 8.47
C LEU A 118 7.12 -11.82 7.29
N ASP A 119 6.23 -12.81 7.33
CA ASP A 119 6.01 -13.75 6.22
C ASP A 119 4.65 -13.54 5.55
N ALA A 120 4.43 -14.21 4.42
CA ALA A 120 3.21 -14.10 3.63
C ALA A 120 1.97 -14.57 4.39
N ASP A 121 2.09 -15.64 5.17
CA ASP A 121 0.97 -16.16 5.96
C ASP A 121 0.56 -15.19 7.07
N HIS A 122 1.53 -14.58 7.74
CA HIS A 122 1.27 -13.56 8.76
C HIS A 122 0.64 -12.31 8.12
N PHE A 123 1.19 -11.85 6.99
CA PHE A 123 0.63 -10.71 6.27
C PHE A 123 -0.83 -10.95 5.86
N LEU A 124 -1.15 -12.12 5.29
CA LEU A 124 -2.52 -12.46 4.86
C LEU A 124 -3.52 -12.60 6.02
N LYS A 125 -3.06 -12.89 7.24
CA LYS A 125 -3.90 -12.91 8.46
C LYS A 125 -4.20 -11.50 8.97
N GLY A 126 -3.46 -10.50 8.51
CA GLY A 126 -3.73 -9.11 8.84
C GLY A 126 -5.11 -8.66 8.38
N GLU A 127 -5.76 -7.83 9.18
CA GLU A 127 -7.03 -7.23 8.82
C GLU A 127 -6.82 -6.04 7.87
N TYR A 128 -7.63 -5.97 6.83
CA TYR A 128 -7.68 -4.81 5.94
C TYR A 128 -9.02 -4.11 6.10
N LEU A 129 -9.01 -2.93 6.70
CA LEU A 129 -10.21 -2.16 7.08
C LEU A 129 -10.20 -0.77 6.42
N PRO A 130 -10.56 -0.68 5.13
CA PRO A 130 -10.64 0.60 4.44
C PRO A 130 -11.81 1.42 4.98
N LEU A 131 -11.69 2.75 4.88
CA LEU A 131 -12.81 3.62 5.18
C LEU A 131 -13.97 3.32 4.21
N PRO A 132 -15.16 2.99 4.72
CA PRO A 132 -16.31 2.79 3.84
C PRO A 132 -16.61 4.09 3.09
N SER A 133 -16.92 4.00 1.79
CA SER A 133 -17.46 5.16 1.09
C SER A 133 -18.71 5.67 1.80
N LEU A 134 -18.99 6.97 1.72
CA LEU A 134 -20.16 7.58 2.37
C LEU A 134 -21.47 6.82 2.02
N ILE A 135 -21.60 6.40 0.75
CA ILE A 135 -22.74 5.62 0.28
C ILE A 135 -22.80 4.25 0.95
N LYS A 136 -21.66 3.58 1.12
CA LYS A 136 -21.57 2.26 1.74
C LYS A 136 -21.82 2.35 3.25
N ALA A 137 -21.26 3.36 3.92
CA ALA A 137 -21.55 3.65 5.33
C ALA A 137 -23.03 3.95 5.56
N ALA A 138 -23.65 4.77 4.71
CA ALA A 138 -25.08 5.06 4.76
C ALA A 138 -25.92 3.79 4.59
N LYS A 139 -25.62 2.95 3.57
CA LYS A 139 -26.34 1.68 3.37
C LYS A 139 -26.22 0.74 4.57
N LEU A 140 -25.02 0.60 5.15
CA LEU A 140 -24.82 -0.24 6.33
C LEU A 140 -25.60 0.29 7.54
N HIS A 141 -25.60 1.60 7.75
CA HIS A 141 -26.37 2.23 8.80
C HIS A 141 -27.90 1.98 8.64
N PHE A 142 -28.42 2.14 7.42
CA PHE A 142 -29.84 1.89 7.15
C PHE A 142 -30.25 0.41 7.27
N LEU A 143 -29.34 -0.53 6.96
CA LEU A 143 -29.66 -1.95 6.98
C LEU A 143 -29.46 -2.60 8.36
N HIS A 144 -28.51 -2.14 9.14
CA HIS A 144 -28.07 -2.81 10.37
C HIS A 144 -28.06 -1.92 11.62
N SER A 145 -28.39 -0.64 11.49
CA SER A 145 -28.33 0.38 12.56
C SER A 145 -26.95 0.54 13.24
N ASP A 146 -25.94 -0.19 12.76
CA ASP A 146 -24.57 -0.13 13.27
C ASP A 146 -23.64 0.47 12.20
N LEU A 147 -22.86 1.46 12.61
CA LEU A 147 -21.76 1.96 11.76
C LEU A 147 -20.57 1.03 11.93
N PRO A 148 -19.88 0.64 10.84
CA PRO A 148 -18.64 -0.08 10.97
C PRO A 148 -17.64 0.76 11.77
N THR A 149 -16.81 0.10 12.58
CA THR A 149 -15.72 0.76 13.31
C THR A 149 -14.81 1.44 12.31
N ILE A 150 -14.86 2.77 12.28
CA ILE A 150 -13.98 3.57 11.41
C ILE A 150 -12.69 3.77 12.19
N ARG A 151 -11.61 3.08 11.79
CA ARG A 151 -10.27 3.44 12.27
C ARG A 151 -9.93 4.80 11.70
N ARG A 152 -9.57 5.76 12.54
CA ARG A 152 -9.06 7.05 12.08
C ARG A 152 -7.78 6.79 11.30
N ALA A 153 -7.80 7.05 10.00
CA ALA A 153 -6.57 7.30 9.29
C ALA A 153 -5.96 8.57 9.91
N SER A 154 -4.76 8.49 10.44
CA SER A 154 -4.05 9.61 11.05
C SER A 154 -3.59 10.66 10.03
N ALA A 155 -4.05 10.56 8.80
CA ALA A 155 -3.67 11.47 7.75
C ALA A 155 -4.30 12.84 7.97
N ASN A 156 -3.48 13.84 8.32
CA ASN A 156 -3.69 15.30 8.13
C ASN A 156 -5.17 15.78 8.06
N THR A 157 -6.05 15.17 8.84
CA THR A 157 -7.45 15.59 8.94
C THR A 157 -7.59 16.82 9.83
N ASP A 158 -6.58 17.12 10.66
CA ASP A 158 -6.60 18.24 11.57
C ASP A 158 -6.78 19.58 10.84
N PRO A 159 -6.06 19.91 9.74
CA PRO A 159 -6.29 21.14 9.01
C PRO A 159 -7.66 21.22 8.34
N ALA A 160 -8.21 20.08 7.90
CA ALA A 160 -9.54 20.02 7.28
C ALA A 160 -10.65 20.14 8.35
N TYR A 161 -10.44 19.51 9.50
CA TYR A 161 -11.36 19.59 10.63
C TYR A 161 -11.38 21.01 11.22
N ASP A 162 -10.23 21.66 11.40
CA ASP A 162 -10.10 23.03 11.89
C ASP A 162 -10.76 24.03 10.93
N ARG A 163 -10.59 23.84 9.60
CA ARG A 163 -11.30 24.64 8.61
C ARG A 163 -12.81 24.44 8.66
N ALA A 164 -13.27 23.19 8.80
CA ALA A 164 -14.69 22.91 8.92
C ALA A 164 -15.30 23.56 10.17
N GLN A 165 -14.60 23.52 11.30
CA GLN A 165 -15.03 24.20 12.53
C GLN A 165 -15.08 25.72 12.42
N GLN A 166 -14.19 26.32 11.62
CA GLN A 166 -14.21 27.78 11.36
C GLN A 166 -15.36 28.22 10.48
N ILE A 167 -15.89 27.34 9.63
CA ILE A 167 -17.02 27.63 8.73
C ILE A 167 -18.39 27.51 9.45
N ILE A 168 -18.45 26.68 10.50
CA ILE A 168 -19.68 26.39 11.26
C ILE A 168 -19.92 27.43 12.38
N LYS A 169 -18.97 28.29 12.67
CA LYS A 169 -19.11 29.45 13.56
C LYS A 169 -19.54 30.70 12.79
#